data_f6beac66af3d95ff876c460a25c54f0a
#
_entry.id   f6beac66af3d95ff876c460a25c54f0a
#
_cell.length_a   1.000
_cell.length_b   1.000
_cell.length_c   1.000
_cell.angle_alpha   90.00
_cell.angle_beta   90.00
_cell.angle_gamma   90.00
#
_symmetry.space_group_name_H-M   'P 1'
#
loop_
_entity.id
_entity.type
_entity.pdbx_description
1 polymer ?
#
loop_
_entity_poly.entity_id
_entity_poly.type
_entity_poly.pdbx_seq_one_letter_code
_entity_poly.pdbx_strand_id
1 'polypeptide(L)'
;MSFRIDLHDVERGECIVLDSGGEILMVDCGSSSRIIRAGNVNFFDYVRGSLMPLYAGARRRSFLLTHCHRDHICGLWHILRADPLYFDRLFLPVSPVGGGGRPLLLEFALYVYVFLSRATEYSQVNTGVLRLFRRAVRRAGAERVFPVRAGDVFPFGGAEYEVLWPPEEGFPFAPEFAAAVDRLDVLMSSPVLPPCARQFLNLRQAFCAAYRSFCASSPVSGPGVSAASALLARMGGLVPSLRLLPFAGRAAGFLSSSGVQRLYSQALNAASVVFQNRRGRSPSRDILMTGDAPPETIAAVAPSLREGYFCLKAPHHGSQSSFSPVLGSLAADHILISSGASGSAGAVSPAYAAMPGVCHCTSCASCAAFQSGGCCGRLKVCYSLSRPALAVACPFASSGRGSPPCGVRVLTPLGVRGCFCG
;
A
#
# COMPACT_ATOMS: atom_id res chain seq x y z
N MET A 1 24.10 -13.98 3.40
CA MET A 1 22.68 -14.25 3.64
C MET A 1 21.97 -14.15 2.30
N SER A 2 21.06 -15.09 1.97
CA SER A 2 20.26 -15.04 0.75
C SER A 2 19.25 -13.91 0.85
N PHE A 3 19.13 -13.11 -0.21
CA PHE A 3 18.07 -12.13 -0.36
C PHE A 3 17.15 -12.59 -1.48
N ARG A 4 15.85 -12.58 -1.26
CA ARG A 4 14.83 -13.03 -2.21
C ARG A 4 13.63 -12.10 -2.16
N ILE A 5 13.01 -11.90 -3.30
CA ILE A 5 11.78 -11.15 -3.45
C ILE A 5 10.71 -12.10 -3.98
N ASP A 6 9.60 -12.20 -3.27
CA ASP A 6 8.44 -12.98 -3.67
C ASP A 6 7.32 -12.02 -4.09
N LEU A 7 6.97 -12.02 -5.37
CA LEU A 7 5.83 -11.29 -5.92
C LEU A 7 4.62 -12.24 -6.01
N HIS A 8 3.61 -12.01 -5.19
CA HIS A 8 2.41 -12.84 -5.16
C HIS A 8 1.39 -12.40 -6.18
N ASP A 9 0.88 -13.36 -6.98
CA ASP A 9 -0.29 -13.14 -7.82
C ASP A 9 -1.54 -13.12 -6.96
N VAL A 10 -2.00 -11.93 -6.65
CA VAL A 10 -3.24 -11.67 -5.91
C VAL A 10 -4.30 -11.04 -6.81
N GLU A 11 -4.16 -11.20 -8.13
CA GLU A 11 -4.99 -10.58 -9.16
C GLU A 11 -4.87 -9.06 -9.12
N ARG A 12 -5.99 -8.35 -8.83
CA ARG A 12 -6.03 -6.90 -8.73
C ARG A 12 -5.65 -6.47 -7.30
N GLY A 13 -4.38 -6.41 -7.03
CA GLY A 13 -3.89 -6.00 -5.73
C GLY A 13 -2.38 -6.14 -5.63
N GLU A 14 -1.87 -6.00 -4.43
CA GLU A 14 -0.45 -5.98 -4.14
C GLU A 14 -0.12 -6.92 -2.99
N CYS A 15 0.90 -7.75 -3.17
CA CYS A 15 1.56 -8.48 -2.09
C CYS A 15 2.98 -8.83 -2.51
N ILE A 16 3.96 -8.17 -1.92
CA ILE A 16 5.38 -8.40 -2.17
C ILE A 16 6.02 -8.80 -0.85
N VAL A 17 6.84 -9.84 -0.84
CA VAL A 17 7.58 -10.25 0.34
C VAL A 17 9.06 -10.24 0.06
N LEU A 18 9.78 -9.44 0.82
CA LEU A 18 11.24 -9.45 0.87
C LEU A 18 11.66 -10.46 1.92
N ASP A 19 12.51 -11.41 1.57
CA ASP A 19 13.06 -12.42 2.48
C ASP A 19 14.58 -12.26 2.55
N SER A 20 15.10 -12.05 3.74
CA SER A 20 16.53 -11.91 4.00
C SER A 20 16.95 -12.81 5.14
N GLY A 21 17.36 -14.03 4.81
CA GLY A 21 17.93 -14.97 5.77
C GLY A 21 16.99 -15.36 6.93
N GLY A 22 15.70 -15.54 6.62
CA GLY A 22 14.68 -15.90 7.61
C GLY A 22 14.04 -14.72 8.32
N GLU A 23 14.32 -13.49 7.92
CA GLU A 23 13.51 -12.32 8.23
C GLU A 23 12.69 -11.95 7.00
N ILE A 24 11.41 -11.68 7.16
CA ILE A 24 10.55 -11.22 6.08
C ILE A 24 10.03 -9.81 6.33
N LEU A 25 9.92 -9.04 5.26
CA LEU A 25 9.14 -7.81 5.18
C LEU A 25 8.07 -7.98 4.09
N MET A 26 6.83 -8.11 4.51
CA MET A 26 5.69 -8.12 3.59
C MET A 26 5.28 -6.67 3.32
N VAL A 27 5.37 -6.27 2.07
CA VAL A 27 4.94 -4.95 1.58
C VAL A 27 3.57 -5.11 0.95
N ASP A 28 2.59 -4.54 1.59
CA ASP A 28 1.17 -4.71 1.28
C ASP A 28 0.69 -6.17 1.31
N CYS A 29 -0.59 -6.35 1.45
CA CYS A 29 -1.29 -7.62 1.25
C CYS A 29 -2.76 -7.32 1.02
N GLY A 30 -3.17 -7.28 -0.24
CA GLY A 30 -4.55 -6.98 -0.58
C GLY A 30 -4.95 -7.42 -1.96
N SER A 31 -6.26 -7.45 -2.19
CA SER A 31 -6.86 -7.67 -3.50
C SER A 31 -8.23 -7.01 -3.59
N SER A 32 -8.54 -6.37 -4.70
CA SER A 32 -9.89 -5.96 -5.02
C SER A 32 -10.69 -7.11 -5.66
N SER A 33 -10.04 -8.18 -6.08
CA SER A 33 -10.66 -9.40 -6.57
C SER A 33 -10.98 -10.36 -5.42
N ARG A 34 -12.16 -10.97 -5.46
CA ARG A 34 -12.53 -12.00 -4.48
C ARG A 34 -11.86 -13.35 -4.79
N ILE A 35 -11.69 -13.65 -6.06
CA ILE A 35 -11.13 -14.91 -6.56
C ILE A 35 -9.83 -14.61 -7.30
N ILE A 36 -8.80 -15.33 -6.95
CA ILE A 36 -7.54 -15.40 -7.69
C ILE A 36 -7.74 -16.44 -8.81
N ARG A 37 -7.71 -15.99 -10.05
CA ARG A 37 -8.02 -16.85 -11.22
C ARG A 37 -7.01 -17.98 -11.36
N ALA A 38 -5.74 -17.69 -11.12
CA ALA A 38 -4.73 -18.73 -11.02
C ALA A 38 -5.07 -19.68 -9.86
N GLY A 39 -5.70 -20.82 -10.14
CA GLY A 39 -6.13 -21.81 -9.17
C GLY A 39 -7.57 -21.67 -8.68
N ASN A 40 -8.33 -20.68 -9.16
CA ASN A 40 -9.73 -20.45 -8.76
C ASN A 40 -9.94 -20.44 -7.24
N VAL A 41 -9.04 -19.78 -6.50
CA VAL A 41 -9.01 -19.75 -5.04
C VAL A 41 -9.53 -18.41 -4.53
N ASN A 42 -10.33 -18.44 -3.47
CA ASN A 42 -10.71 -17.23 -2.76
C ASN A 42 -9.47 -16.54 -2.18
N PHE A 43 -9.35 -15.22 -2.33
CA PHE A 43 -8.19 -14.47 -1.87
C PHE A 43 -7.90 -14.67 -0.37
N PHE A 44 -8.94 -14.72 0.46
CA PHE A 44 -8.75 -14.90 1.91
C PHE A 44 -8.36 -16.33 2.29
N ASP A 45 -8.84 -17.31 1.53
CA ASP A 45 -8.40 -18.71 1.69
C ASP A 45 -6.95 -18.88 1.26
N TYR A 46 -6.53 -18.18 0.19
CA TYR A 46 -5.12 -18.10 -0.20
C TYR A 46 -4.25 -17.49 0.91
N VAL A 47 -4.68 -16.37 1.48
CA VAL A 47 -3.95 -15.71 2.58
C VAL A 47 -3.78 -16.65 3.76
N ARG A 48 -4.84 -17.35 4.18
CA ARG A 48 -4.81 -18.23 5.35
C ARG A 48 -4.15 -19.57 5.09
N GLY A 49 -4.43 -20.18 3.94
CA GLY A 49 -4.04 -21.55 3.62
C GLY A 49 -2.68 -21.66 2.93
N SER A 50 -2.20 -20.59 2.32
CA SER A 50 -0.94 -20.59 1.57
C SER A 50 0.03 -19.53 2.03
N LEU A 51 -0.37 -18.24 2.02
CA LEU A 51 0.53 -17.13 2.31
C LEU A 51 1.07 -17.17 3.74
N MET A 52 0.19 -17.25 4.73
CA MET A 52 0.60 -17.30 6.15
C MET A 52 1.48 -18.52 6.46
N PRO A 53 1.12 -19.76 6.07
CA PRO A 53 1.97 -20.93 6.28
C PRO A 53 3.34 -20.83 5.61
N LEU A 54 3.42 -20.26 4.40
CA LEU A 54 4.66 -20.11 3.66
C LEU A 54 5.75 -19.35 4.44
N TYR A 55 5.34 -18.36 5.23
CA TYR A 55 6.26 -17.52 6.02
C TYR A 55 6.18 -17.79 7.53
N ALA A 56 5.44 -18.83 7.97
CA ALA A 56 5.30 -19.13 9.39
C ALA A 56 6.63 -19.44 10.09
N GLY A 57 7.57 -20.05 9.37
CA GLY A 57 8.90 -20.40 9.87
C GLY A 57 9.91 -19.23 9.89
N ALA A 58 9.53 -18.04 9.45
CA ALA A 58 10.42 -16.89 9.50
C ALA A 58 10.69 -16.47 10.95
N ARG A 59 11.96 -16.17 11.24
CA ARG A 59 12.42 -15.76 12.58
C ARG A 59 11.81 -14.43 13.01
N ARG A 60 11.60 -13.51 12.06
CA ARG A 60 10.95 -12.22 12.25
C ARG A 60 10.07 -11.91 11.05
N ARG A 61 8.87 -11.47 11.32
CA ARG A 61 7.89 -11.08 10.31
C ARG A 61 7.50 -9.62 10.51
N SER A 62 7.80 -8.79 9.52
CA SER A 62 7.40 -7.39 9.48
C SER A 62 6.41 -7.16 8.35
N PHE A 63 5.53 -6.19 8.52
CA PHE A 63 4.59 -5.74 7.50
C PHE A 63 4.76 -4.24 7.28
N LEU A 64 4.77 -3.80 6.03
CA LEU A 64 4.74 -2.39 5.67
C LEU A 64 3.53 -2.15 4.78
N LEU A 65 2.65 -1.24 5.19
CA LEU A 65 1.55 -0.76 4.36
C LEU A 65 2.00 0.48 3.60
N THR A 66 1.82 0.48 2.28
CA THR A 66 2.12 1.66 1.47
C THR A 66 1.02 2.71 1.58
N HIS A 67 -0.25 2.30 1.46
CA HIS A 67 -1.41 3.16 1.62
C HIS A 67 -2.68 2.35 1.91
N CYS A 68 -3.79 3.03 2.17
CA CYS A 68 -4.98 2.40 2.74
C CYS A 68 -6.01 1.90 1.70
N HIS A 69 -5.67 1.74 0.42
CA HIS A 69 -6.59 1.12 -0.53
C HIS A 69 -6.83 -0.35 -0.20
N ARG A 70 -7.99 -0.86 -0.58
CA ARG A 70 -8.40 -2.22 -0.25
C ARG A 70 -7.48 -3.29 -0.81
N ASP A 71 -7.02 -3.09 -2.02
CA ASP A 71 -6.13 -3.97 -2.77
C ASP A 71 -4.68 -3.96 -2.25
N HIS A 72 -4.42 -3.20 -1.20
CA HIS A 72 -3.16 -3.18 -0.46
C HIS A 72 -3.32 -3.66 1.00
N ILE A 73 -4.49 -3.47 1.61
CA ILE A 73 -4.65 -3.67 3.07
C ILE A 73 -5.55 -4.83 3.46
N CYS A 74 -6.48 -5.31 2.60
CA CYS A 74 -7.52 -6.20 3.08
C CYS A 74 -7.00 -7.56 3.59
N GLY A 75 -5.89 -8.06 3.07
CA GLY A 75 -5.23 -9.27 3.55
C GLY A 75 -4.66 -9.11 4.96
N LEU A 76 -4.08 -7.95 5.29
CA LEU A 76 -3.61 -7.65 6.64
C LEU A 76 -4.72 -7.84 7.68
N TRP A 77 -5.96 -7.41 7.37
CA TRP A 77 -7.08 -7.60 8.29
C TRP A 77 -7.42 -9.06 8.54
N HIS A 78 -7.27 -9.91 7.51
CA HIS A 78 -7.50 -11.34 7.62
C HIS A 78 -6.38 -12.04 8.39
N ILE A 79 -5.13 -11.64 8.15
CA ILE A 79 -3.97 -12.16 8.90
C ILE A 79 -4.13 -11.82 10.39
N LEU A 80 -4.33 -10.56 10.75
CA LEU A 80 -4.47 -10.13 12.15
C LEU A 80 -5.75 -10.64 12.82
N ARG A 81 -6.75 -11.06 12.05
CA ARG A 81 -7.92 -11.76 12.59
C ARG A 81 -7.63 -13.21 12.91
N ALA A 82 -6.83 -13.86 12.09
CA ALA A 82 -6.44 -15.25 12.29
C ALA A 82 -5.38 -15.38 13.40
N ASP A 83 -4.37 -14.51 13.35
CA ASP A 83 -3.29 -14.46 14.33
C ASP A 83 -2.90 -12.98 14.57
N PRO A 84 -3.34 -12.36 15.68
CA PRO A 84 -2.98 -10.98 16.02
C PRO A 84 -1.48 -10.77 16.21
N LEU A 85 -0.73 -11.81 16.49
CA LEU A 85 0.70 -11.77 16.76
C LEU A 85 1.54 -12.22 15.56
N TYR A 86 0.92 -12.42 14.40
CA TYR A 86 1.61 -12.90 13.20
C TYR A 86 2.80 -12.02 12.80
N PHE A 87 2.66 -10.71 12.93
CA PHE A 87 3.74 -9.76 12.64
C PHE A 87 4.37 -9.23 13.94
N ASP A 88 5.68 -9.19 13.98
CA ASP A 88 6.46 -8.58 15.06
C ASP A 88 6.47 -7.06 14.97
N ARG A 89 6.37 -6.52 13.74
CA ARG A 89 6.36 -5.08 13.45
C ARG A 89 5.37 -4.76 12.35
N LEU A 90 4.62 -3.68 12.54
CA LEU A 90 3.70 -3.10 11.55
C LEU A 90 4.15 -1.68 11.24
N PHE A 91 4.73 -1.46 10.09
CA PHE A 91 5.07 -0.15 9.56
C PHE A 91 3.85 0.41 8.82
N LEU A 92 3.26 1.47 9.36
CA LEU A 92 1.99 2.00 8.86
C LEU A 92 2.16 3.46 8.43
N PRO A 93 1.59 3.87 7.26
CA PRO A 93 1.71 5.24 6.78
C PRO A 93 1.05 6.22 7.75
N VAL A 94 1.74 7.30 8.05
CA VAL A 94 1.15 8.47 8.72
C VAL A 94 0.19 9.15 7.76
N SER A 95 -0.97 9.62 8.24
CA SER A 95 -1.83 10.50 7.44
C SER A 95 -1.16 11.88 7.35
N PRO A 96 -0.72 12.30 6.16
CA PRO A 96 0.04 13.54 6.03
C PRO A 96 -0.83 14.77 6.28
N VAL A 97 -0.18 15.85 6.67
CA VAL A 97 -0.79 17.15 6.96
C VAL A 97 -0.51 18.12 5.81
N GLY A 98 -1.55 18.73 5.28
CA GLY A 98 -1.43 19.74 4.22
C GLY A 98 -0.89 21.09 4.72
N GLY A 99 -0.61 22.00 3.80
CA GLY A 99 -0.05 23.32 4.10
C GLY A 99 -0.86 24.18 5.09
N GLY A 100 -2.15 23.90 5.28
CA GLY A 100 -3.00 24.55 6.30
C GLY A 100 -3.01 23.84 7.66
N GLY A 101 -2.12 22.88 7.93
CA GLY A 101 -2.06 22.14 9.18
C GLY A 101 -3.17 21.08 9.36
N ARG A 102 -3.90 20.73 8.28
CA ARG A 102 -5.05 19.83 8.30
C ARG A 102 -4.71 18.44 7.73
N PRO A 103 -5.05 17.35 8.44
CA PRO A 103 -4.91 15.98 7.94
C PRO A 103 -6.12 15.60 7.07
N LEU A 104 -6.20 16.14 5.85
CA LEU A 104 -7.40 16.08 4.98
C LEU A 104 -7.87 14.66 4.69
N LEU A 105 -6.97 13.68 4.53
CA LEU A 105 -7.33 12.28 4.35
C LEU A 105 -8.10 11.73 5.56
N LEU A 106 -7.65 12.07 6.75
CA LEU A 106 -8.28 11.64 7.99
C LEU A 106 -9.64 12.31 8.19
N GLU A 107 -9.73 13.63 7.96
CA GLU A 107 -10.98 14.38 8.04
C GLU A 107 -12.00 13.85 7.04
N PHE A 108 -11.62 13.61 5.81
CA PHE A 108 -12.49 13.02 4.79
C PHE A 108 -12.99 11.63 5.21
N ALA A 109 -12.09 10.78 5.71
CA ALA A 109 -12.45 9.44 6.18
C ALA A 109 -13.47 9.47 7.33
N LEU A 110 -13.40 10.48 8.21
CA LEU A 110 -14.38 10.67 9.28
C LEU A 110 -15.75 11.08 8.74
N TYR A 111 -15.82 11.91 7.71
CA TYR A 111 -17.08 12.24 7.04
C TYR A 111 -17.69 11.00 6.36
N VAL A 112 -16.88 10.22 5.67
CA VAL A 112 -17.30 8.93 5.08
C VAL A 112 -17.86 8.00 6.17
N TYR A 113 -17.18 7.89 7.29
CA TYR A 113 -17.59 7.06 8.42
C TYR A 113 -18.97 7.44 8.97
N VAL A 114 -19.24 8.74 9.07
CA VAL A 114 -20.50 9.26 9.63
C VAL A 114 -21.64 9.15 8.63
N PHE A 115 -21.47 9.60 7.39
CA PHE A 115 -22.58 9.80 6.45
C PHE A 115 -22.80 8.61 5.50
N LEU A 116 -21.78 7.79 5.21
CA LEU A 116 -21.93 6.60 4.39
C LEU A 116 -22.07 5.35 5.25
N SER A 117 -23.30 4.96 5.52
CA SER A 117 -23.67 3.99 6.56
C SER A 117 -23.27 2.54 6.31
N ARG A 118 -22.96 2.20 5.11
CA ARG A 118 -22.59 0.84 4.74
C ARG A 118 -21.48 0.89 3.70
N ALA A 119 -20.33 1.46 4.07
CA ALA A 119 -19.11 1.06 3.41
C ALA A 119 -18.98 -0.44 3.64
N THR A 120 -19.71 -1.23 2.84
CA THR A 120 -19.56 -2.69 2.80
C THR A 120 -18.08 -2.97 2.57
N GLU A 121 -17.61 -4.12 2.97
CA GLU A 121 -16.23 -4.56 2.73
C GLU A 121 -15.85 -4.51 1.23
N TYR A 122 -16.83 -4.28 0.37
CA TYR A 122 -16.74 -4.24 -1.09
C TYR A 122 -16.93 -2.85 -1.72
N SER A 123 -17.21 -1.79 -0.94
CA SER A 123 -17.29 -0.45 -1.52
C SER A 123 -15.89 0.13 -1.72
N GLN A 124 -15.68 0.81 -2.84
CA GLN A 124 -14.45 1.58 -3.11
C GLN A 124 -14.30 2.77 -2.16
N VAL A 125 -15.38 3.15 -1.46
CA VAL A 125 -15.34 4.23 -0.46
C VAL A 125 -14.61 3.74 0.77
N ASN A 126 -13.37 4.12 0.86
CA ASN A 126 -12.46 3.55 1.82
C ASN A 126 -12.35 4.41 3.08
N THR A 127 -12.85 3.89 4.20
CA THR A 127 -12.47 4.38 5.53
C THR A 127 -11.14 3.74 5.97
N GLY A 128 -10.25 3.43 5.04
CA GLY A 128 -9.05 2.63 5.25
C GLY A 128 -8.21 3.08 6.42
N VAL A 129 -7.95 4.38 6.53
CA VAL A 129 -7.22 4.98 7.66
C VAL A 129 -7.90 4.66 8.98
N LEU A 130 -9.23 4.81 9.08
CA LEU A 130 -9.98 4.52 10.31
C LEU A 130 -10.10 3.02 10.58
N ARG A 131 -10.22 2.21 9.52
CA ARG A 131 -10.24 0.74 9.66
C ARG A 131 -8.88 0.22 10.08
N LEU A 132 -7.80 0.78 9.54
CA LEU A 132 -6.44 0.48 9.96
C LEU A 132 -6.31 0.70 11.48
N PHE A 133 -6.70 1.87 11.95
CA PHE A 133 -6.69 2.20 13.36
C PHE A 133 -7.56 1.25 14.20
N ARG A 134 -8.81 1.03 13.82
CA ARG A 134 -9.75 0.20 14.60
C ARG A 134 -9.42 -1.29 14.60
N ARG A 135 -8.87 -1.81 13.52
CA ARG A 135 -8.68 -3.26 13.32
C ARG A 135 -7.22 -3.70 13.47
N ALA A 136 -6.29 -3.00 12.86
CA ALA A 136 -4.89 -3.39 12.90
C ALA A 136 -4.21 -2.96 14.20
N VAL A 137 -4.24 -1.67 14.51
CA VAL A 137 -3.55 -1.12 15.68
C VAL A 137 -4.05 -1.73 17.00
N ARG A 138 -5.37 -1.87 17.15
CA ARG A 138 -5.95 -2.47 18.37
C ARG A 138 -5.70 -3.96 18.52
N ARG A 139 -5.51 -4.68 17.42
CA ARG A 139 -5.28 -6.14 17.45
C ARG A 139 -3.82 -6.49 17.64
N ALA A 140 -2.93 -5.81 16.91
CA ALA A 140 -1.51 -6.10 16.96
C ALA A 140 -0.83 -5.68 18.28
N GLY A 141 -1.44 -4.72 19.01
CA GLY A 141 -0.80 -4.06 20.15
C GLY A 141 0.01 -2.84 19.73
N ALA A 142 0.01 -1.81 20.58
CA ALA A 142 0.65 -0.53 20.30
C ALA A 142 2.16 -0.67 20.08
N GLU A 143 2.79 -1.52 20.85
CA GLU A 143 4.26 -1.75 20.85
C GLU A 143 4.80 -2.35 19.56
N ARG A 144 3.91 -2.81 18.67
CA ARG A 144 4.25 -3.40 17.37
C ARG A 144 3.98 -2.48 16.19
N VAL A 145 3.39 -1.31 16.46
CA VAL A 145 3.01 -0.35 15.42
C VAL A 145 4.04 0.77 15.34
N PHE A 146 4.59 0.93 14.16
CA PHE A 146 5.61 1.91 13.82
C PHE A 146 5.07 2.83 12.72
N PRO A 147 4.63 4.05 13.04
CA PRO A 147 4.25 5.03 12.03
C PRO A 147 5.46 5.35 11.15
N VAL A 148 5.25 5.49 9.83
CA VAL A 148 6.32 5.82 8.89
C VAL A 148 5.97 7.01 8.02
N ARG A 149 6.97 7.88 7.80
CA ARG A 149 6.93 9.11 7.02
C ARG A 149 8.29 9.39 6.41
N ALA A 150 8.37 10.34 5.51
CA ALA A 150 9.65 10.75 4.91
C ALA A 150 10.69 11.10 5.99
N GLY A 151 11.91 10.60 5.80
CA GLY A 151 13.03 10.75 6.73
C GLY A 151 13.16 9.62 7.75
N ASP A 152 12.14 8.81 7.97
CA ASP A 152 12.24 7.66 8.87
C ASP A 152 13.12 6.56 8.27
N VAL A 153 13.83 5.86 9.16
CA VAL A 153 14.70 4.73 8.81
C VAL A 153 14.31 3.51 9.64
N PHE A 154 14.20 2.38 8.99
CA PHE A 154 13.90 1.12 9.67
C PHE A 154 14.85 -0.01 9.25
N PRO A 155 15.24 -0.91 10.18
CA PRO A 155 16.11 -2.03 9.88
C PRO A 155 15.32 -3.24 9.38
N PHE A 156 15.85 -3.91 8.34
CA PHE A 156 15.36 -5.19 7.84
C PHE A 156 16.49 -5.98 7.19
N GLY A 157 16.62 -7.27 7.53
CA GLY A 157 17.55 -8.21 6.88
C GLY A 157 19.03 -7.82 6.95
N GLY A 158 19.42 -7.09 7.98
CA GLY A 158 20.79 -6.58 8.16
C GLY A 158 21.12 -5.34 7.31
N ALA A 159 20.10 -4.70 6.72
CA ALA A 159 20.20 -3.41 6.02
C ALA A 159 19.27 -2.38 6.65
N GLU A 160 19.51 -1.11 6.35
CA GLU A 160 18.61 -0.01 6.69
C GLU A 160 17.82 0.41 5.46
N TYR A 161 16.56 0.77 5.68
CA TYR A 161 15.64 1.27 4.67
C TYR A 161 15.18 2.66 5.07
N GLU A 162 15.18 3.57 4.13
CA GLU A 162 14.72 4.95 4.33
C GLU A 162 13.40 5.20 3.59
N VAL A 163 12.51 5.89 4.28
CA VAL A 163 11.24 6.34 3.72
C VAL A 163 11.46 7.69 3.07
N LEU A 164 11.14 7.80 1.78
CA LEU A 164 11.29 9.01 0.99
C LEU A 164 10.01 9.85 0.96
N TRP A 165 8.84 9.21 1.16
CA TRP A 165 7.51 9.81 1.05
C TRP A 165 6.48 9.01 1.87
N PRO A 166 5.37 9.61 2.38
CA PRO A 166 4.99 11.03 2.31
C PRO A 166 5.67 11.89 3.39
N PRO A 167 5.82 13.21 3.18
CA PRO A 167 6.20 14.13 4.25
C PRO A 167 5.09 14.16 5.31
N GLU A 168 5.46 14.36 6.57
CA GLU A 168 4.49 14.50 7.65
C GLU A 168 3.68 15.79 7.51
N GLU A 169 4.37 16.89 7.22
CA GLU A 169 3.79 18.23 7.08
C GLU A 169 4.06 18.81 5.68
N GLY A 170 3.23 19.78 5.29
CA GLY A 170 3.38 20.41 3.98
C GLY A 170 3.03 19.51 2.80
N PHE A 171 2.25 18.44 3.02
CA PHE A 171 1.86 17.52 1.95
C PHE A 171 1.06 18.27 0.86
N PRO A 172 1.44 18.13 -0.42
CA PRO A 172 0.81 18.87 -1.52
C PRO A 172 -0.50 18.18 -1.96
N PHE A 173 -1.56 18.31 -1.16
CA PHE A 173 -2.88 17.84 -1.59
C PHE A 173 -3.33 18.60 -2.84
N ALA A 174 -3.97 17.87 -3.76
CA ALA A 174 -4.63 18.49 -4.91
C ALA A 174 -5.66 19.54 -4.43
N PRO A 175 -5.70 20.74 -5.01
CA PRO A 175 -6.63 21.80 -4.60
C PRO A 175 -8.10 21.35 -4.64
N GLU A 176 -8.46 20.51 -5.60
CA GLU A 176 -9.81 19.96 -5.78
C GLU A 176 -10.18 19.04 -4.62
N PHE A 177 -9.22 18.27 -4.09
CA PHE A 177 -9.47 17.41 -2.92
C PHE A 177 -9.64 18.26 -1.66
N ALA A 178 -8.79 19.28 -1.46
CA ALA A 178 -8.94 20.22 -0.36
C ALA A 178 -10.30 20.92 -0.39
N ALA A 179 -10.70 21.43 -1.56
CA ALA A 179 -12.00 22.07 -1.77
C ALA A 179 -13.17 21.08 -1.51
N ALA A 180 -13.01 19.80 -1.83
CA ALA A 180 -14.02 18.80 -1.51
C ALA A 180 -14.21 18.60 0.00
N VAL A 181 -13.12 18.62 0.78
CA VAL A 181 -13.20 18.55 2.26
C VAL A 181 -13.82 19.84 2.82
N ASP A 182 -13.42 21.00 2.31
CA ASP A 182 -13.97 22.30 2.73
C ASP A 182 -15.47 22.40 2.45
N ARG A 183 -15.93 21.84 1.32
CA ARG A 183 -17.37 21.78 1.02
C ARG A 183 -18.14 20.96 2.05
N LEU A 184 -17.57 19.89 2.59
CA LEU A 184 -18.18 19.12 3.67
C LEU A 184 -18.25 19.94 4.96
N ASP A 185 -17.21 20.73 5.26
CA ASP A 185 -17.20 21.65 6.38
C ASP A 185 -18.30 22.71 6.23
N VAL A 186 -18.47 23.29 5.03
CA VAL A 186 -19.54 24.25 4.74
C VAL A 186 -20.92 23.64 4.88
N LEU A 187 -21.13 22.39 4.45
CA LEU A 187 -22.41 21.68 4.65
C LEU A 187 -22.76 21.51 6.14
N MET A 188 -21.72 21.42 6.98
CA MET A 188 -21.86 21.33 8.45
C MET A 188 -21.90 22.70 9.14
N SER A 189 -21.62 23.79 8.43
CA SER A 189 -21.54 25.16 9.01
C SER A 189 -22.86 25.88 8.85
N SER A 190 -23.87 25.48 9.64
CA SER A 190 -25.12 26.25 9.78
C SER A 190 -25.01 27.26 10.92
N PRO A 191 -25.59 28.47 10.81
CA PRO A 191 -25.64 29.43 11.92
C PRO A 191 -26.30 28.85 13.18
N VAL A 192 -27.18 27.89 13.01
CA VAL A 192 -27.79 27.14 14.13
C VAL A 192 -27.40 25.67 13.99
N LEU A 193 -26.18 25.34 14.38
CA LEU A 193 -25.72 23.93 14.38
C LEU A 193 -26.47 23.15 15.48
N PRO A 194 -27.11 22.03 15.11
CA PRO A 194 -27.60 21.08 16.08
C PRO A 194 -26.50 20.62 17.04
N PRO A 195 -26.82 20.37 18.32
CA PRO A 195 -25.82 20.00 19.33
C PRO A 195 -24.95 18.79 18.89
N CYS A 196 -25.54 17.78 18.27
CA CYS A 196 -24.80 16.60 17.79
C CYS A 196 -23.79 16.94 16.67
N ALA A 197 -24.10 17.89 15.78
CA ALA A 197 -23.18 18.32 14.74
C ALA A 197 -21.99 19.11 15.31
N ARG A 198 -22.25 20.01 16.25
CA ARG A 198 -21.20 20.73 16.99
C ARG A 198 -20.30 19.76 17.76
N GLN A 199 -20.91 18.80 18.45
CA GLN A 199 -20.17 17.77 19.17
C GLN A 199 -19.30 16.92 18.24
N PHE A 200 -19.80 16.56 17.06
CA PHE A 200 -19.01 15.85 16.05
C PHE A 200 -17.78 16.65 15.59
N LEU A 201 -17.94 17.93 15.27
CA LEU A 201 -16.83 18.78 14.84
C LEU A 201 -15.74 18.89 15.93
N ASN A 202 -16.14 19.06 17.18
CA ASN A 202 -15.22 19.07 18.32
C ASN A 202 -14.49 17.72 18.47
N LEU A 203 -15.22 16.61 18.37
CA LEU A 203 -14.63 15.27 18.44
C LEU A 203 -13.72 14.98 17.25
N ARG A 204 -14.05 15.45 16.04
CA ARG A 204 -13.20 15.37 14.86
C ARG A 204 -11.86 16.06 15.10
N GLN A 205 -11.90 17.30 15.58
CA GLN A 205 -10.67 18.06 15.90
C GLN A 205 -9.83 17.34 16.97
N ALA A 206 -10.47 16.91 18.05
CA ALA A 206 -9.80 16.16 19.12
C ALA A 206 -9.21 14.84 18.63
N PHE A 207 -9.91 14.13 17.74
CA PHE A 207 -9.41 12.88 17.15
C PHE A 207 -8.21 13.12 16.24
N CYS A 208 -8.24 14.16 15.40
CA CYS A 208 -7.11 14.51 14.56
C CYS A 208 -5.88 14.88 15.40
N ALA A 209 -6.05 15.62 16.49
CA ALA A 209 -4.96 15.93 17.42
C ALA A 209 -4.43 14.67 18.13
N ALA A 210 -5.31 13.80 18.63
CA ALA A 210 -4.91 12.53 19.25
C ALA A 210 -4.22 11.59 18.27
N TYR A 211 -4.66 11.55 17.01
CA TYR A 211 -4.00 10.78 15.95
C TYR A 211 -2.59 11.30 15.65
N ARG A 212 -2.39 12.61 15.58
CA ARG A 212 -1.05 13.20 15.40
C ARG A 212 -0.14 12.86 16.59
N SER A 213 -0.64 13.00 17.81
CA SER A 213 0.11 12.60 19.02
C SER A 213 0.45 11.11 19.02
N PHE A 214 -0.48 10.27 18.57
CA PHE A 214 -0.25 8.84 18.36
C PHE A 214 0.87 8.57 17.35
N CYS A 215 0.91 9.30 16.23
CA CYS A 215 1.93 9.15 15.20
C CYS A 215 3.29 9.74 15.62
N ALA A 216 3.35 10.59 16.63
CA ALA A 216 4.59 11.24 17.06
C ALA A 216 5.58 10.27 17.76
N SER A 217 5.10 9.12 18.25
CA SER A 217 5.93 8.11 18.91
C SER A 217 6.12 6.87 18.02
N SER A 218 7.30 6.27 18.07
CA SER A 218 7.60 5.03 17.32
C SER A 218 8.38 4.07 18.23
N PRO A 219 7.80 2.93 18.64
CA PRO A 219 6.41 2.49 18.41
C PRO A 219 5.38 3.38 19.10
N VAL A 220 4.13 3.28 18.67
CA VAL A 220 3.05 4.10 19.24
C VAL A 220 2.79 3.74 20.70
N SER A 221 2.35 4.74 21.49
CA SER A 221 2.01 4.52 22.89
C SER A 221 0.62 3.90 23.08
N GLY A 222 0.49 2.96 24.01
CA GLY A 222 -0.80 2.38 24.38
C GLY A 222 -1.85 3.42 24.81
N PRO A 223 -1.50 4.43 25.65
CA PRO A 223 -2.40 5.53 26.01
C PRO A 223 -2.89 6.33 24.79
N GLY A 224 -2.03 6.61 23.80
CA GLY A 224 -2.43 7.30 22.56
C GLY A 224 -3.45 6.51 21.76
N VAL A 225 -3.26 5.19 21.64
CA VAL A 225 -4.23 4.28 21.01
C VAL A 225 -5.57 4.32 21.75
N SER A 226 -5.56 4.27 23.06
CA SER A 226 -6.77 4.27 23.88
C SER A 226 -7.54 5.58 23.74
N ALA A 227 -6.85 6.72 23.78
CA ALA A 227 -7.44 8.04 23.62
C ALA A 227 -8.13 8.21 22.25
N ALA A 228 -7.42 7.91 21.17
CA ALA A 228 -7.98 8.00 19.84
C ALA A 228 -9.14 6.99 19.61
N SER A 229 -9.05 5.78 20.19
CA SER A 229 -10.14 4.80 20.14
C SER A 229 -11.39 5.28 20.86
N ALA A 230 -11.26 5.91 22.03
CA ALA A 230 -12.37 6.44 22.79
C ALA A 230 -13.08 7.58 22.03
N LEU A 231 -12.31 8.48 21.42
CA LEU A 231 -12.86 9.57 20.60
C LEU A 231 -13.64 9.03 19.40
N LEU A 232 -13.09 8.02 18.70
CA LEU A 232 -13.75 7.39 17.56
C LEU A 232 -15.04 6.64 17.98
N ALA A 233 -15.03 6.02 19.15
CA ALA A 233 -16.24 5.37 19.70
C ALA A 233 -17.34 6.42 20.04
N ARG A 234 -16.96 7.55 20.65
CA ARG A 234 -17.89 8.67 20.92
C ARG A 234 -18.47 9.24 19.63
N MET A 235 -17.66 9.46 18.58
CA MET A 235 -18.18 9.86 17.27
C MET A 235 -19.14 8.82 16.68
N GLY A 236 -18.85 7.53 16.87
CA GLY A 236 -19.75 6.44 16.47
C GLY A 236 -21.12 6.51 17.12
N GLY A 237 -21.19 6.93 18.38
CA GLY A 237 -22.44 7.15 19.10
C GLY A 237 -23.30 8.29 18.53
N LEU A 238 -22.69 9.27 17.87
CA LEU A 238 -23.41 10.37 17.23
C LEU A 238 -23.96 10.05 15.85
N VAL A 239 -23.49 8.98 15.21
CA VAL A 239 -23.82 8.65 13.82
C VAL A 239 -25.33 8.56 13.57
N PRO A 240 -26.17 7.90 14.41
CA PRO A 240 -27.61 7.87 14.19
C PRO A 240 -28.24 9.28 14.14
N SER A 241 -27.90 10.14 15.10
CA SER A 241 -28.43 11.51 15.18
C SER A 241 -27.96 12.38 14.01
N LEU A 242 -26.68 12.27 13.62
CA LEU A 242 -26.12 13.03 12.49
C LEU A 242 -26.78 12.68 11.16
N ARG A 243 -27.18 11.43 10.98
CA ARG A 243 -27.85 10.97 9.75
C ARG A 243 -29.31 11.42 9.62
N LEU A 244 -29.90 11.84 10.70
CA LEU A 244 -31.25 12.42 10.71
C LEU A 244 -31.25 13.91 10.37
N LEU A 245 -30.08 14.56 10.29
CA LEU A 245 -30.01 15.98 10.01
C LEU A 245 -30.38 16.29 8.55
N PRO A 246 -31.02 17.45 8.28
CA PRO A 246 -31.50 17.80 6.95
C PRO A 246 -30.42 17.82 5.86
N PHE A 247 -29.17 18.08 6.23
CA PHE A 247 -28.04 18.09 5.30
C PHE A 247 -27.40 16.71 5.08
N ALA A 248 -27.74 15.70 5.88
CA ALA A 248 -27.09 14.38 5.84
C ALA A 248 -27.22 13.70 4.46
N GLY A 249 -28.40 13.79 3.84
CA GLY A 249 -28.61 13.28 2.48
C GLY A 249 -27.74 13.96 1.43
N ARG A 250 -27.54 15.29 1.56
CA ARG A 250 -26.66 16.05 0.65
C ARG A 250 -25.19 15.67 0.86
N ALA A 251 -24.77 15.53 2.12
CA ALA A 251 -23.41 15.09 2.44
C ALA A 251 -23.15 13.67 1.93
N ALA A 252 -24.08 12.73 2.14
CA ALA A 252 -23.97 11.37 1.62
C ALA A 252 -23.94 11.32 0.10
N GLY A 253 -24.80 12.06 -0.59
CA GLY A 253 -24.82 12.18 -2.06
C GLY A 253 -23.52 12.74 -2.60
N PHE A 254 -22.98 13.80 -1.97
CA PHE A 254 -21.71 14.39 -2.35
C PHE A 254 -20.56 13.39 -2.19
N LEU A 255 -20.44 12.76 -1.02
CA LEU A 255 -19.44 11.75 -0.73
C LEU A 255 -19.52 10.52 -1.64
N SER A 256 -20.73 10.17 -2.12
CA SER A 256 -20.96 9.03 -3.02
C SER A 256 -20.70 9.36 -4.49
N SER A 257 -20.51 10.63 -4.83
CA SER A 257 -20.26 11.01 -6.22
C SER A 257 -18.93 10.44 -6.73
N SER A 258 -18.92 9.94 -7.97
CA SER A 258 -17.73 9.32 -8.58
C SER A 258 -16.53 10.29 -8.65
N GLY A 259 -16.80 11.59 -8.83
CA GLY A 259 -15.77 12.63 -8.85
C GLY A 259 -15.06 12.74 -7.50
N VAL A 260 -15.83 12.90 -6.42
CA VAL A 260 -15.26 13.04 -5.06
C VAL A 260 -14.53 11.77 -4.62
N GLN A 261 -15.08 10.61 -4.96
CA GLN A 261 -14.42 9.35 -4.65
C GLN A 261 -13.10 9.16 -5.39
N ARG A 262 -13.04 9.61 -6.64
CA ARG A 262 -11.81 9.63 -7.43
C ARG A 262 -10.76 10.54 -6.79
N LEU A 263 -11.14 11.76 -6.39
CA LEU A 263 -10.23 12.70 -5.71
C LEU A 263 -9.65 12.08 -4.43
N TYR A 264 -10.49 11.43 -3.62
CA TYR A 264 -10.01 10.75 -2.40
C TYR A 264 -9.08 9.58 -2.72
N SER A 265 -9.42 8.77 -3.72
CA SER A 265 -8.56 7.66 -4.17
C SER A 265 -7.21 8.18 -4.68
N GLN A 266 -7.20 9.25 -5.47
CA GLN A 266 -5.97 9.89 -5.95
C GLN A 266 -5.13 10.46 -4.79
N ALA A 267 -5.77 11.07 -3.81
CA ALA A 267 -5.07 11.58 -2.62
C ALA A 267 -4.45 10.45 -1.77
N LEU A 268 -5.12 9.29 -1.67
CA LEU A 268 -4.54 8.10 -1.02
C LEU A 268 -3.33 7.56 -1.79
N ASN A 269 -3.42 7.48 -3.13
CA ASN A 269 -2.28 7.08 -3.96
C ASN A 269 -1.12 8.06 -3.84
N ALA A 270 -1.40 9.36 -3.86
CA ALA A 270 -0.38 10.39 -3.68
C ALA A 270 0.34 10.29 -2.33
N ALA A 271 -0.33 9.77 -1.30
CA ALA A 271 0.24 9.53 0.01
C ALA A 271 0.86 8.13 0.18
N SER A 272 1.08 7.37 -0.89
CA SER A 272 1.74 6.06 -0.83
C SER A 272 3.16 6.18 -0.28
N VAL A 273 3.52 5.30 0.64
CA VAL A 273 4.90 5.20 1.13
C VAL A 273 5.83 4.81 -0.01
N VAL A 274 6.80 5.66 -0.28
CA VAL A 274 7.93 5.37 -1.17
C VAL A 274 9.16 5.16 -0.30
N PHE A 275 9.85 4.04 -0.46
CA PHE A 275 11.03 3.74 0.32
C PHE A 275 12.09 3.00 -0.48
N GLN A 276 13.32 3.14 -0.06
CA GLN A 276 14.47 2.43 -0.61
C GLN A 276 15.39 1.95 0.51
N ASN A 277 16.26 0.99 0.25
CA ASN A 277 17.32 0.71 1.21
C ASN A 277 18.39 1.80 1.16
N ARG A 278 18.98 2.13 2.30
CA ARG A 278 20.19 2.97 2.36
C ARG A 278 21.33 2.25 1.65
N ARG A 279 22.22 3.02 1.02
CA ARG A 279 23.39 2.44 0.35
C ARG A 279 24.13 1.51 1.31
N GLY A 280 24.13 0.23 0.96
CA GLY A 280 24.87 -0.81 1.65
C GLY A 280 26.06 -1.29 0.83
N ARG A 281 26.77 -2.28 1.33
CA ARG A 281 27.95 -2.86 0.65
C ARG A 281 27.61 -3.72 -0.58
N SER A 282 26.33 -3.94 -0.88
CA SER A 282 25.93 -4.82 -1.98
C SER A 282 24.84 -4.17 -2.86
N PRO A 283 25.18 -3.71 -4.06
CA PRO A 283 24.24 -3.15 -5.04
C PRO A 283 23.11 -4.12 -5.41
N SER A 284 23.35 -5.44 -5.35
CA SER A 284 22.36 -6.49 -5.63
C SER A 284 21.19 -6.55 -4.64
N ARG A 285 21.12 -5.62 -3.69
CA ARG A 285 20.02 -5.47 -2.73
C ARG A 285 19.36 -4.11 -2.80
N ASP A 286 19.79 -3.27 -3.73
CA ASP A 286 19.22 -1.94 -3.88
C ASP A 286 17.82 -2.06 -4.46
N ILE A 287 16.83 -1.70 -3.65
CA ILE A 287 15.42 -1.77 -4.02
C ILE A 287 14.76 -0.40 -3.93
N LEU A 288 13.78 -0.19 -4.80
CA LEU A 288 12.87 0.95 -4.74
C LEU A 288 11.43 0.42 -4.74
N MET A 289 10.70 0.69 -3.66
CA MET A 289 9.29 0.37 -3.50
C MET A 289 8.47 1.65 -3.56
N THR A 290 7.53 1.73 -4.49
CA THR A 290 6.85 2.98 -4.85
C THR A 290 5.37 3.02 -4.42
N GLY A 291 4.81 1.90 -3.92
CA GLY A 291 3.36 1.81 -3.70
C GLY A 291 2.59 2.17 -4.98
N ASP A 292 1.56 2.98 -4.84
CA ASP A 292 0.76 3.50 -5.96
C ASP A 292 1.04 4.98 -6.25
N ALA A 293 2.25 5.42 -5.92
CA ALA A 293 2.69 6.81 -6.09
C ALA A 293 2.46 7.31 -7.52
N PRO A 294 1.77 8.44 -7.71
CA PRO A 294 1.60 9.05 -9.03
C PRO A 294 2.90 9.74 -9.50
N PRO A 295 2.98 10.12 -10.78
CA PRO A 295 4.18 10.74 -11.35
C PRO A 295 4.69 11.96 -10.59
N GLU A 296 3.80 12.77 -10.03
CA GLU A 296 4.13 13.97 -9.24
C GLU A 296 4.86 13.59 -7.94
N THR A 297 4.41 12.52 -7.27
CA THR A 297 5.09 12.00 -6.09
C THR A 297 6.48 11.46 -6.44
N ILE A 298 6.60 10.73 -7.55
CA ILE A 298 7.91 10.23 -8.02
C ILE A 298 8.84 11.41 -8.37
N ALA A 299 8.31 12.47 -9.00
CA ALA A 299 9.08 13.67 -9.28
C ALA A 299 9.55 14.38 -8.00
N ALA A 300 8.71 14.41 -6.95
CA ALA A 300 9.07 15.00 -5.67
C ALA A 300 10.21 14.27 -4.96
N VAL A 301 10.29 12.95 -5.09
CA VAL A 301 11.37 12.14 -4.49
C VAL A 301 12.59 11.97 -5.41
N ALA A 302 12.52 12.42 -6.66
CA ALA A 302 13.58 12.25 -7.66
C ALA A 302 14.98 12.67 -7.18
N PRO A 303 15.16 13.77 -6.41
CA PRO A 303 16.50 14.15 -5.91
C PRO A 303 17.11 13.12 -4.95
N SER A 304 16.31 12.26 -4.33
CA SER A 304 16.76 11.22 -3.41
C SER A 304 16.92 9.86 -4.08
N LEU A 305 16.49 9.71 -5.33
CA LEU A 305 16.59 8.46 -6.06
C LEU A 305 18.03 8.21 -6.55
N ARG A 306 18.36 6.94 -6.74
CA ARG A 306 19.62 6.51 -7.31
C ARG A 306 19.50 6.34 -8.82
N GLU A 307 20.63 6.31 -9.51
CA GLU A 307 20.70 6.03 -10.94
C GLU A 307 20.25 4.61 -11.30
N GLY A 308 20.39 3.66 -10.36
CA GLY A 308 20.03 2.26 -10.59
C GLY A 308 19.64 1.48 -9.33
N TYR A 309 18.84 0.44 -9.55
CA TYR A 309 18.33 -0.47 -8.55
C TYR A 309 18.42 -1.92 -9.02
N PHE A 310 18.69 -2.83 -8.10
CA PHE A 310 18.49 -4.25 -8.36
C PHE A 310 17.01 -4.56 -8.61
N CYS A 311 16.11 -3.95 -7.84
CA CYS A 311 14.68 -4.18 -8.00
C CYS A 311 13.88 -2.88 -7.84
N LEU A 312 13.03 -2.61 -8.83
CA LEU A 312 12.09 -1.49 -8.87
C LEU A 312 10.66 -2.03 -8.88
N LYS A 313 9.81 -1.62 -7.95
CA LYS A 313 8.37 -1.85 -8.04
C LYS A 313 7.74 -0.76 -8.91
N ALA A 314 7.07 -1.14 -10.00
CA ALA A 314 6.33 -0.22 -10.85
C ALA A 314 5.11 0.35 -10.09
N PRO A 315 4.94 1.69 -9.98
CA PRO A 315 3.86 2.27 -9.23
C PRO A 315 2.48 1.91 -9.81
N HIS A 316 1.48 1.81 -8.93
CA HIS A 316 0.07 1.65 -9.26
C HIS A 316 -0.16 0.51 -10.28
N HIS A 317 0.34 -0.67 -9.92
CA HIS A 317 0.21 -1.89 -10.73
C HIS A 317 0.79 -1.78 -12.15
N GLY A 318 1.72 -0.84 -12.37
CA GLY A 318 2.30 -0.57 -13.67
C GLY A 318 1.40 0.19 -14.64
N SER A 319 0.34 0.85 -14.16
CA SER A 319 -0.62 1.57 -15.01
C SER A 319 0.05 2.67 -15.84
N GLN A 320 -0.49 2.93 -17.03
CA GLN A 320 0.03 3.96 -17.92
C GLN A 320 -0.03 5.36 -17.31
N SER A 321 -1.08 5.68 -16.57
CA SER A 321 -1.26 6.97 -15.91
C SER A 321 -0.27 7.23 -14.78
N SER A 322 0.39 6.19 -14.27
CA SER A 322 1.36 6.27 -13.17
C SER A 322 2.80 6.06 -13.61
N PHE A 323 3.04 5.88 -14.90
CA PHE A 323 4.39 5.86 -15.44
C PHE A 323 5.00 7.26 -15.35
N SER A 324 6.16 7.36 -14.70
CA SER A 324 6.93 8.60 -14.59
C SER A 324 8.17 8.54 -15.48
N PRO A 325 8.47 9.61 -16.25
CA PRO A 325 9.73 9.71 -16.99
C PRO A 325 10.97 9.57 -16.09
N VAL A 326 10.87 10.01 -14.84
CA VAL A 326 11.94 9.83 -13.84
C VAL A 326 12.25 8.35 -13.64
N LEU A 327 11.23 7.51 -13.47
CA LEU A 327 11.45 6.06 -13.36
C LEU A 327 12.00 5.47 -14.66
N GLY A 328 11.54 5.97 -15.80
CA GLY A 328 12.01 5.53 -17.13
C GLY A 328 13.50 5.80 -17.37
N SER A 329 14.11 6.75 -16.66
CA SER A 329 15.54 7.06 -16.73
C SER A 329 16.41 6.23 -15.77
N LEU A 330 15.80 5.48 -14.84
CA LEU A 330 16.52 4.65 -13.88
C LEU A 330 16.92 3.32 -14.51
N ALA A 331 18.12 2.84 -14.18
CA ALA A 331 18.49 1.47 -14.44
C ALA A 331 17.84 0.55 -13.38
N ALA A 332 17.23 -0.57 -13.82
CA ALA A 332 16.69 -1.56 -12.91
C ALA A 332 16.95 -2.97 -13.49
N ASP A 333 17.53 -3.87 -12.67
CA ASP A 333 17.74 -5.26 -13.12
C ASP A 333 16.40 -6.01 -13.17
N HIS A 334 15.52 -5.74 -12.19
CA HIS A 334 14.21 -6.36 -12.07
C HIS A 334 13.13 -5.30 -11.83
N ILE A 335 12.03 -5.39 -12.60
CA ILE A 335 10.87 -4.51 -12.49
C ILE A 335 9.67 -5.35 -12.06
N LEU A 336 9.10 -5.08 -10.88
CA LEU A 336 7.94 -5.78 -10.35
C LEU A 336 6.65 -5.09 -10.78
N ILE A 337 5.73 -5.84 -11.35
CA ILE A 337 4.42 -5.37 -11.79
C ILE A 337 3.35 -6.31 -11.24
N SER A 338 2.66 -5.87 -10.20
CA SER A 338 1.52 -6.60 -9.62
C SER A 338 0.25 -6.17 -10.33
N SER A 339 -0.22 -6.93 -11.31
CA SER A 339 -1.36 -6.57 -12.15
C SER A 339 -2.34 -7.75 -12.30
N GLY A 340 -3.64 -7.46 -12.30
CA GLY A 340 -4.69 -8.46 -12.49
C GLY A 340 -5.04 -8.70 -13.96
N ALA A 341 -5.59 -9.87 -14.24
CA ALA A 341 -5.89 -10.39 -15.58
C ALA A 341 -7.06 -9.72 -16.32
N SER A 342 -7.69 -8.67 -15.84
CA SER A 342 -8.86 -8.11 -16.48
C SER A 342 -8.59 -6.85 -17.29
N GLY A 343 -8.81 -7.01 -18.56
CA GLY A 343 -8.49 -6.11 -19.63
C GLY A 343 -9.33 -4.87 -19.82
N SER A 344 -9.50 -3.96 -18.89
CA SER A 344 -10.02 -2.65 -19.28
C SER A 344 -9.65 -1.47 -18.39
N ALA A 345 -9.20 -1.69 -17.18
CA ALA A 345 -8.99 -0.56 -16.26
C ALA A 345 -7.50 -0.29 -15.88
N GLY A 346 -6.55 -0.94 -16.53
CA GLY A 346 -5.16 -0.77 -16.16
C GLY A 346 -4.23 -1.62 -17.03
N ALA A 347 -4.22 -1.35 -18.33
CA ALA A 347 -3.16 -1.92 -19.16
C ALA A 347 -1.80 -1.47 -18.57
N VAL A 348 -0.92 -2.42 -18.33
CA VAL A 348 0.46 -2.14 -17.96
C VAL A 348 1.07 -1.25 -19.03
N SER A 349 1.71 -0.18 -18.61
CA SER A 349 2.35 0.74 -19.53
C SER A 349 3.45 0.02 -20.34
N PRO A 350 3.42 0.10 -21.68
CA PRO A 350 4.48 -0.47 -22.51
C PRO A 350 5.85 0.17 -22.26
N ALA A 351 5.89 1.34 -21.64
CA ALA A 351 7.12 2.02 -21.28
C ALA A 351 7.98 1.21 -20.30
N TYR A 352 7.38 0.40 -19.41
CA TYR A 352 8.15 -0.49 -18.55
C TYR A 352 8.91 -1.56 -19.34
N ALA A 353 8.37 -1.99 -20.48
CA ALA A 353 9.05 -2.93 -21.36
C ALA A 353 10.24 -2.32 -22.10
N ALA A 354 10.26 -1.00 -22.25
CA ALA A 354 11.37 -0.26 -22.87
C ALA A 354 12.51 0.01 -21.88
N MET A 355 12.26 -0.12 -20.57
CA MET A 355 13.30 0.03 -19.55
C MET A 355 14.29 -1.15 -19.64
N PRO A 356 15.58 -0.91 -19.35
CA PRO A 356 16.51 -2.03 -19.19
C PRO A 356 16.12 -2.88 -17.98
N GLY A 357 16.28 -4.19 -18.10
CA GLY A 357 15.98 -5.15 -17.03
C GLY A 357 14.81 -6.08 -17.31
N VAL A 358 14.55 -6.96 -16.36
CA VAL A 358 13.54 -8.03 -16.47
C VAL A 358 12.24 -7.61 -15.81
N CYS A 359 11.15 -7.53 -16.59
CA CYS A 359 9.81 -7.29 -16.03
C CYS A 359 9.20 -8.58 -15.50
N HIS A 360 8.79 -8.58 -14.24
CA HIS A 360 8.04 -9.63 -13.58
C HIS A 360 6.59 -9.17 -13.36
N CYS A 361 5.67 -9.67 -14.19
CA CYS A 361 4.27 -9.28 -14.16
C CYS A 361 3.38 -10.46 -13.76
N THR A 362 2.52 -10.28 -12.75
CA THR A 362 1.62 -11.35 -12.28
C THR A 362 0.54 -11.72 -13.28
N SER A 363 0.19 -10.83 -14.23
CA SER A 363 -0.84 -11.07 -15.26
C SER A 363 -0.31 -11.20 -16.67
N CYS A 364 0.93 -11.64 -16.85
CA CYS A 364 1.60 -11.69 -18.17
C CYS A 364 0.78 -12.30 -19.30
N ALA A 365 0.08 -13.39 -19.04
CA ALA A 365 -0.71 -14.08 -20.06
C ALA A 365 -1.90 -13.28 -20.62
N SER A 366 -2.32 -12.22 -19.93
CA SER A 366 -3.47 -11.38 -20.28
C SER A 366 -3.14 -9.90 -20.44
N CYS A 367 -1.89 -9.52 -20.26
CA CYS A 367 -1.43 -8.15 -20.44
C CYS A 367 -1.40 -7.80 -21.93
N ALA A 368 -2.11 -6.72 -22.33
CA ALA A 368 -2.10 -6.27 -23.73
C ALA A 368 -0.69 -5.92 -24.23
N ALA A 369 0.17 -5.38 -23.36
CA ALA A 369 1.56 -5.12 -23.68
C ALA A 369 2.36 -6.41 -23.92
N PHE A 370 2.01 -7.52 -23.26
CA PHE A 370 2.56 -8.83 -23.50
C PHE A 370 2.12 -9.40 -24.85
N GLN A 371 0.80 -9.34 -25.16
CA GLN A 371 0.23 -9.84 -26.39
C GLN A 371 0.73 -9.07 -27.64
N SER A 372 1.08 -7.81 -27.48
CA SER A 372 1.66 -6.98 -28.55
C SER A 372 3.18 -7.11 -28.70
N GLY A 373 3.81 -8.07 -28.01
CA GLY A 373 5.28 -8.19 -27.99
C GLY A 373 5.97 -7.14 -27.13
N GLY A 374 5.21 -6.46 -26.26
CA GLY A 374 5.66 -5.41 -25.33
C GLY A 374 6.51 -5.95 -24.19
N CYS A 375 6.06 -5.77 -22.93
CA CYS A 375 6.91 -5.98 -21.75
C CYS A 375 7.57 -7.35 -21.63
N CYS A 376 6.97 -8.41 -22.16
CA CYS A 376 7.56 -9.75 -22.14
C CYS A 376 8.01 -10.27 -23.52
N GLY A 377 7.69 -9.56 -24.60
CA GLY A 377 8.04 -9.98 -25.96
C GLY A 377 9.52 -9.81 -26.31
N ARG A 378 10.23 -8.88 -25.63
CA ARG A 378 11.70 -8.76 -25.72
C ARG A 378 12.41 -9.72 -24.75
N LEU A 379 11.73 -10.12 -23.70
CA LEU A 379 12.23 -11.04 -22.70
C LEU A 379 11.57 -12.37 -23.04
N LYS A 380 12.30 -13.35 -23.51
CA LYS A 380 11.82 -14.72 -23.69
C LYS A 380 11.43 -15.35 -22.35
N VAL A 381 10.43 -14.75 -21.68
CA VAL A 381 9.92 -15.22 -20.40
C VAL A 381 8.85 -16.24 -20.68
N CYS A 382 9.22 -17.51 -20.69
CA CYS A 382 8.27 -18.61 -20.75
C CYS A 382 7.74 -18.90 -19.34
N TYR A 383 6.50 -18.55 -19.06
CA TYR A 383 5.78 -19.08 -17.92
C TYR A 383 5.38 -20.53 -18.20
N SER A 384 6.22 -21.47 -17.80
CA SER A 384 5.86 -22.88 -17.83
C SER A 384 5.06 -23.24 -16.59
N LEU A 385 3.82 -23.69 -16.77
CA LEU A 385 2.91 -24.14 -15.71
C LEU A 385 3.38 -25.41 -14.97
N SER A 386 4.50 -26.00 -15.34
CA SER A 386 4.82 -27.38 -14.95
C SER A 386 6.19 -27.61 -14.28
N ARG A 387 6.90 -26.56 -13.83
CA ARG A 387 8.19 -26.77 -13.15
C ARG A 387 8.25 -26.09 -11.78
N PRO A 388 8.87 -26.74 -10.77
CA PRO A 388 9.10 -26.13 -9.47
C PRO A 388 10.02 -24.89 -9.61
N ALA A 389 9.85 -23.97 -8.66
CA ALA A 389 10.54 -22.69 -8.63
C ALA A 389 12.03 -22.81 -8.96
N LEU A 390 12.44 -22.12 -10.02
CA LEU A 390 13.84 -21.74 -10.18
C LEU A 390 13.96 -20.32 -9.62
N ALA A 391 14.78 -20.17 -8.58
CA ALA A 391 15.24 -18.86 -8.16
C ALA A 391 15.97 -18.24 -9.36
N VAL A 392 15.56 -17.04 -9.77
CA VAL A 392 16.32 -16.27 -10.75
C VAL A 392 17.64 -15.94 -10.09
N ALA A 393 18.71 -16.56 -10.55
CA ALA A 393 20.04 -16.24 -10.08
C ALA A 393 20.36 -14.81 -10.50
N CYS A 394 20.77 -13.97 -9.55
CA CYS A 394 21.29 -12.65 -9.86
C CYS A 394 22.52 -12.82 -10.77
N PRO A 395 22.54 -12.26 -11.99
CA PRO A 395 23.69 -12.39 -12.90
C PRO A 395 24.97 -11.74 -12.32
N PHE A 396 24.82 -10.91 -11.29
CA PHE A 396 25.93 -10.30 -10.54
C PHE A 396 26.36 -11.10 -9.30
N ALA A 397 25.88 -12.34 -9.11
CA ALA A 397 26.48 -13.25 -8.15
C ALA A 397 27.92 -13.50 -8.61
N SER A 398 28.82 -12.57 -8.24
CA SER A 398 30.25 -12.72 -8.44
C SER A 398 30.65 -14.13 -7.97
N SER A 399 31.48 -14.77 -8.73
CA SER A 399 32.07 -16.10 -8.58
C SER A 399 32.81 -16.35 -7.25
N GLY A 400 32.37 -15.73 -6.16
CA GLY A 400 32.79 -15.98 -4.79
C GLY A 400 32.01 -17.13 -4.19
N ARG A 401 32.69 -18.24 -3.98
CA ARG A 401 32.16 -19.43 -3.33
C ARG A 401 31.43 -19.07 -2.04
N GLY A 402 30.11 -19.33 -1.97
CA GLY A 402 29.37 -19.44 -0.74
C GLY A 402 28.20 -18.49 -0.46
N SER A 403 27.83 -17.57 -1.36
CA SER A 403 26.60 -16.79 -1.17
C SER A 403 25.44 -17.42 -1.97
N PRO A 404 24.30 -17.74 -1.32
CA PRO A 404 23.13 -18.22 -2.04
C PRO A 404 22.58 -17.12 -2.95
N PRO A 405 21.98 -17.49 -4.10
CA PRO A 405 21.56 -16.54 -5.11
C PRO A 405 20.49 -15.59 -4.60
N CYS A 406 20.63 -14.32 -4.99
CA CYS A 406 19.61 -13.31 -4.91
C CYS A 406 18.60 -13.56 -6.06
N GLY A 407 17.29 -13.50 -5.81
CA GLY A 407 16.33 -13.81 -6.87
C GLY A 407 14.92 -13.24 -6.64
N VAL A 408 14.19 -13.11 -7.74
CA VAL A 408 12.77 -12.77 -7.75
C VAL A 408 11.94 -13.99 -8.08
N ARG A 409 10.86 -14.25 -7.32
CA ARG A 409 9.90 -15.32 -7.61
C ARG A 409 8.49 -14.74 -7.78
N VAL A 410 7.73 -15.25 -8.73
CA VAL A 410 6.30 -14.99 -8.85
C VAL A 410 5.56 -16.19 -8.26
N LEU A 411 4.73 -15.93 -7.25
CA LEU A 411 3.97 -16.93 -6.52
C LEU A 411 2.49 -16.85 -6.89
N THR A 412 1.89 -18.00 -7.17
CA THR A 412 0.45 -18.14 -7.44
C THR A 412 -0.14 -19.20 -6.51
N PRO A 413 -1.46 -19.28 -6.36
CA PRO A 413 -2.10 -20.35 -5.61
C PRO A 413 -1.77 -21.76 -6.12
N LEU A 414 -1.38 -21.90 -7.39
CA LEU A 414 -0.97 -23.17 -8.01
C LEU A 414 0.51 -23.49 -7.79
N GLY A 415 1.24 -22.63 -7.08
CA GLY A 415 2.66 -22.80 -6.83
C GLY A 415 3.52 -21.67 -7.39
N VAL A 416 4.81 -21.92 -7.49
CA VAL A 416 5.79 -20.95 -7.94
C VAL A 416 5.87 -20.97 -9.46
N ARG A 417 5.64 -19.80 -10.07
CA ARG A 417 6.02 -19.57 -11.47
C ARG A 417 7.40 -18.92 -11.48
N GLY A 418 8.39 -19.59 -12.04
CA GLY A 418 9.69 -19.00 -12.26
C GLY A 418 9.66 -18.10 -13.48
N CYS A 419 10.25 -16.90 -13.41
CA CYS A 419 10.72 -16.21 -14.59
C CYS A 419 12.05 -16.86 -14.99
N PHE A 420 12.11 -17.40 -16.16
CA PHE A 420 13.36 -17.89 -16.75
C PHE A 420 13.95 -16.74 -17.57
N CYS A 421 15.03 -16.16 -17.10
CA CYS A 421 15.93 -15.40 -17.96
C CYS A 421 16.87 -16.40 -18.60
N GLY A 422 16.69 -16.67 -19.91
CA GLY A 422 17.63 -17.44 -20.72
C GLY A 422 18.69 -16.52 -21.29
#